data_ff18da287df219d51702d56cf827b32c
#
_entry.id   ff18da287df219d51702d56cf827b32c
#
_cell.length_a   1.000
_cell.length_b   1.000
_cell.length_c   1.000
_cell.angle_alpha   90.00
_cell.angle_beta   90.00
_cell.angle_gamma   90.00
#
_symmetry.space_group_name_H-M   'P 1'
#
loop_
_entity.id
_entity.type
_entity.pdbx_description
1 polymer ?
#
loop_
_entity_poly.entity_id
_entity_poly.type
_entity_poly.pdbx_seq_one_letter_code
_entity_poly.pdbx_strand_id
1 'polypeptide(L)'
;MRKALCAAFALSLLVLGACSAPAPTDNSEKAAPETPAAPLPASDVMKDDDPAQTSGSFAFDSAPFQGKLTGCSYAQAGTLLVCADELYLYDTASGTVLAHCPAPAPMRDFGAAPFKDGIVLTVMGDAGAVAYIYDSELKLEETLALEELLSGDPVVDPGCVAASSDGNRLAIAGLSALYLYDRPAGQLTTLLDTAQGIGGSSCMATSLNGAAFTPDDDRVAFFGDGFSAESGNGEDSAPVWGTIGIDGSELELDWLESEGVEEMLRADGRLFFPPAISHVDGSLPWVDAVSGAAHRLAFSASDEGGDGVYVSEQGKYVATAELGDVLTVRVYAVDSGELLATETIEVDDSRYVGRVPQVILLDDAQAAIVLLGCGIEEIDTAVATFSFGA
;
A
#
# COMPACT_ATOMS: atom_id res chain seq x y z
N MET A 1 14.30 13.05 19.74
CA MET A 1 13.61 12.63 20.98
C MET A 1 12.72 11.40 20.73
N ARG A 2 13.16 10.42 19.93
CA ARG A 2 12.36 9.23 19.51
C ARG A 2 12.80 7.89 20.13
N LYS A 3 13.42 7.90 21.31
CA LYS A 3 13.90 6.66 21.99
C LYS A 3 13.28 6.40 23.37
N ALA A 4 12.15 6.99 23.71
CA ALA A 4 11.57 6.89 25.06
C ALA A 4 10.17 6.27 25.14
N LEU A 5 9.56 5.79 24.05
CA LEU A 5 8.19 5.25 24.10
C LEU A 5 8.08 3.71 24.01
N CYS A 6 9.13 2.98 23.71
CA CYS A 6 9.07 1.50 23.64
C CYS A 6 9.30 0.76 24.96
N ALA A 7 9.36 1.42 26.11
CA ALA A 7 9.69 0.79 27.39
C ALA A 7 8.53 0.66 28.38
N ALA A 8 7.30 1.00 28.04
CA ALA A 8 6.18 1.06 29.00
C ALA A 8 5.11 -0.04 28.88
N PHE A 9 5.21 -0.98 27.93
CA PHE A 9 4.18 -2.04 27.74
C PHE A 9 4.57 -3.45 28.24
N ALA A 10 5.72 -3.61 28.85
CA ALA A 10 6.22 -4.93 29.29
C ALA A 10 6.00 -5.27 30.79
N LEU A 11 5.06 -4.64 31.50
CA LEU A 11 4.93 -4.90 32.94
C LEU A 11 3.48 -4.92 33.44
N SER A 12 2.63 -5.77 32.91
CA SER A 12 1.28 -6.03 33.50
C SER A 12 0.69 -7.42 33.21
N LEU A 13 1.47 -8.48 33.22
CA LEU A 13 0.93 -9.86 33.17
C LEU A 13 1.71 -10.79 34.10
N LEU A 14 1.48 -10.64 35.42
CA LEU A 14 1.80 -11.61 36.41
C LEU A 14 0.82 -11.43 37.59
N VAL A 15 -0.22 -12.24 37.62
CA VAL A 15 -0.88 -12.84 38.78
C VAL A 15 -2.24 -13.42 38.37
N LEU A 16 -2.39 -14.71 38.58
CA LEU A 16 -3.58 -15.52 38.91
C LEU A 16 -3.45 -16.87 38.18
N GLY A 17 -3.33 -18.04 38.76
CA GLY A 17 -4.02 -18.54 39.90
C GLY A 17 -4.37 -19.98 39.55
N ALA A 18 -3.76 -20.97 40.20
CA ALA A 18 -3.99 -22.41 40.00
C ALA A 18 -5.46 -22.79 40.22
N CYS A 19 -6.07 -23.49 39.28
CA CYS A 19 -7.22 -24.37 39.52
C CYS A 19 -7.05 -25.67 38.74
N SER A 20 -7.18 -26.73 39.47
CA SER A 20 -7.01 -28.14 39.12
C SER A 20 -7.95 -28.59 38.01
N ALA A 21 -7.43 -29.27 37.01
CA ALA A 21 -8.19 -29.92 35.94
C ALA A 21 -8.54 -31.38 36.31
N PRO A 22 -9.69 -31.92 35.92
CA PRO A 22 -9.96 -33.34 35.88
C PRO A 22 -9.36 -33.99 34.62
N ALA A 23 -8.96 -35.26 34.74
CA ALA A 23 -8.26 -36.02 33.72
C ALA A 23 -9.07 -36.22 32.42
N PRO A 24 -8.40 -36.25 31.26
CA PRO A 24 -9.06 -36.45 29.97
C PRO A 24 -9.39 -37.93 29.73
N THR A 25 -10.59 -38.18 29.25
CA THR A 25 -10.97 -39.43 28.60
C THR A 25 -10.43 -39.48 27.18
N ASP A 26 -9.66 -40.50 26.93
CA ASP A 26 -9.06 -40.89 25.67
C ASP A 26 -10.14 -41.17 24.60
N ASN A 27 -10.20 -40.35 23.57
CA ASN A 27 -10.84 -40.68 22.30
C ASN A 27 -9.96 -40.10 21.16
N SER A 28 -8.90 -40.86 20.89
CA SER A 28 -8.02 -40.62 19.75
C SER A 28 -8.70 -41.08 18.46
N GLU A 29 -9.43 -40.21 17.82
CA GLU A 29 -9.67 -40.30 16.38
C GLU A 29 -8.58 -39.48 15.69
N LYS A 30 -7.63 -40.22 15.11
CA LYS A 30 -6.43 -39.75 14.46
C LYS A 30 -6.84 -39.01 13.18
N ALA A 31 -6.95 -37.69 13.24
CA ALA A 31 -7.02 -36.86 12.02
C ALA A 31 -5.76 -37.11 11.16
N ALA A 32 -5.95 -37.39 9.91
CA ALA A 32 -4.84 -37.49 8.94
C ALA A 32 -4.09 -36.16 8.91
N PRO A 33 -2.75 -36.18 8.80
CA PRO A 33 -1.99 -34.94 8.65
C PRO A 33 -2.44 -34.23 7.39
N GLU A 34 -2.89 -33.00 7.54
CA GLU A 34 -3.09 -32.10 6.40
C GLU A 34 -1.75 -31.97 5.69
N THR A 35 -1.76 -32.25 4.40
CA THR A 35 -0.60 -32.06 3.54
C THR A 35 -0.32 -30.54 3.53
N PRO A 36 0.90 -30.09 3.86
CA PRO A 36 1.24 -28.67 3.71
C PRO A 36 0.89 -28.21 2.30
N ALA A 37 0.30 -27.04 2.17
CA ALA A 37 0.03 -26.43 0.88
C ALA A 37 1.32 -26.50 0.06
N ALA A 38 1.19 -26.94 -1.20
CA ALA A 38 2.35 -27.03 -2.07
C ALA A 38 2.96 -25.62 -2.22
N PRO A 39 4.29 -25.47 -2.10
CA PRO A 39 4.93 -24.20 -2.33
C PRO A 39 4.49 -23.66 -3.69
N LEU A 40 4.13 -22.37 -3.73
CA LEU A 40 3.77 -21.68 -4.96
C LEU A 40 4.81 -22.00 -6.03
N PRO A 41 4.40 -22.35 -7.27
CA PRO A 41 5.35 -22.61 -8.32
C PRO A 41 6.21 -21.38 -8.51
N ALA A 42 7.51 -21.48 -8.23
CA ALA A 42 8.46 -20.45 -8.59
C ALA A 42 8.33 -20.28 -10.12
N SER A 43 7.94 -19.10 -10.56
CA SER A 43 8.03 -18.76 -11.99
C SER A 43 9.48 -18.97 -12.38
N ASP A 44 9.71 -19.69 -13.47
CA ASP A 44 11.03 -20.07 -13.94
C ASP A 44 11.99 -18.87 -13.88
N VAL A 45 13.14 -19.08 -13.25
CA VAL A 45 14.23 -18.10 -13.14
C VAL A 45 14.48 -17.54 -14.54
N MET A 46 14.22 -16.24 -14.71
CA MET A 46 14.46 -15.55 -15.98
C MET A 46 15.94 -15.67 -16.34
N LYS A 47 16.18 -16.01 -17.59
CA LYS A 47 17.52 -15.91 -18.18
C LYS A 47 17.92 -14.43 -18.21
N ASP A 48 19.15 -14.15 -17.81
CA ASP A 48 19.83 -12.85 -17.95
C ASP A 48 20.02 -12.46 -19.43
N ASP A 49 18.91 -12.25 -20.14
CA ASP A 49 18.93 -11.52 -21.40
C ASP A 49 18.69 -10.07 -21.04
N ASP A 50 19.77 -9.32 -20.84
CA ASP A 50 19.77 -7.87 -20.58
C ASP A 50 18.97 -7.19 -21.71
N PRO A 51 17.75 -6.65 -21.44
CA PRO A 51 17.01 -5.95 -22.49
C PRO A 51 17.87 -4.79 -22.97
N ALA A 52 17.78 -4.46 -24.24
CA ALA A 52 18.55 -3.39 -24.82
C ALA A 52 18.43 -2.13 -23.94
N GLN A 53 19.52 -1.78 -23.24
CA GLN A 53 19.59 -0.55 -22.48
C GLN A 53 19.33 0.60 -23.44
N THR A 54 18.15 1.17 -23.38
CA THR A 54 17.88 2.47 -23.97
C THR A 54 18.50 3.50 -23.04
N SER A 55 19.80 3.71 -23.14
CA SER A 55 20.52 4.73 -22.40
C SER A 55 20.18 6.12 -22.96
N GLY A 56 19.01 6.61 -22.63
CA GLY A 56 18.67 8.02 -22.78
C GLY A 56 19.00 8.74 -21.49
N SER A 57 19.88 9.72 -21.51
CA SER A 57 19.96 10.67 -20.42
C SER A 57 18.72 11.56 -20.50
N PHE A 58 17.74 11.33 -19.63
CA PHE A 58 16.60 12.22 -19.50
C PHE A 58 17.03 13.43 -18.68
N ALA A 59 16.88 14.62 -19.23
CA ALA A 59 16.97 15.84 -18.46
C ALA A 59 15.63 16.01 -17.72
N PHE A 60 15.68 16.23 -16.42
CA PHE A 60 14.51 16.63 -15.67
C PHE A 60 14.07 18.03 -16.14
N ASP A 61 12.86 18.12 -16.64
CA ASP A 61 12.21 19.39 -16.92
C ASP A 61 11.58 19.94 -15.63
N SER A 62 11.53 21.27 -15.51
CA SER A 62 10.82 21.91 -14.39
C SER A 62 9.35 21.50 -14.42
N ALA A 63 8.86 20.91 -13.33
CA ALA A 63 7.45 20.56 -13.20
C ALA A 63 6.59 21.83 -13.01
N PRO A 64 5.33 21.80 -13.41
CA PRO A 64 4.41 22.91 -13.19
C PRO A 64 3.96 23.08 -11.71
N PHE A 65 4.57 22.35 -10.79
CA PHE A 65 4.24 22.34 -9.37
C PHE A 65 5.17 23.25 -8.59
N GLN A 66 4.63 23.93 -7.58
CA GLN A 66 5.41 24.77 -6.68
C GLN A 66 5.56 24.08 -5.32
N GLY A 67 6.73 24.24 -4.72
CA GLY A 67 7.01 23.74 -3.39
C GLY A 67 7.61 22.33 -3.37
N LYS A 68 7.68 21.78 -2.17
CA LYS A 68 8.32 20.49 -1.92
C LYS A 68 7.40 19.35 -2.28
N LEU A 69 7.75 18.55 -3.27
CA LEU A 69 7.07 17.29 -3.54
C LEU A 69 7.13 16.39 -2.30
N THR A 70 5.96 15.96 -1.85
CA THR A 70 5.81 14.97 -0.76
C THR A 70 5.36 13.62 -1.27
N GLY A 71 4.65 13.59 -2.40
CA GLY A 71 4.26 12.38 -3.08
C GLY A 71 3.25 12.62 -4.19
N CYS A 72 2.86 11.55 -4.85
CA CYS A 72 1.78 11.56 -5.84
C CYS A 72 1.01 10.26 -5.81
N SER A 73 -0.21 10.29 -6.32
CA SER A 73 -1.10 9.13 -6.44
C SER A 73 -1.96 9.27 -7.67
N TYR A 74 -2.52 8.17 -8.16
CA TYR A 74 -3.57 8.22 -9.18
C TYR A 74 -4.81 8.88 -8.58
N ALA A 75 -5.44 9.79 -9.36
CA ALA A 75 -6.67 10.46 -8.96
C ALA A 75 -7.87 9.91 -9.75
N GLN A 76 -7.77 9.94 -11.06
CA GLN A 76 -8.75 9.39 -12.00
C GLN A 76 -7.97 8.93 -13.24
N ALA A 77 -8.62 8.18 -14.14
CA ALA A 77 -7.97 7.71 -15.37
C ALA A 77 -7.22 8.85 -16.10
N GLY A 78 -5.91 8.70 -16.23
CA GLY A 78 -5.03 9.67 -16.86
C GLY A 78 -4.71 10.93 -16.03
N THR A 79 -5.15 11.02 -14.78
CA THR A 79 -4.84 12.14 -13.88
C THR A 79 -4.14 11.70 -12.61
N LEU A 80 -3.26 12.57 -12.10
CA LEU A 80 -2.53 12.36 -10.85
C LEU A 80 -2.90 13.45 -9.84
N LEU A 81 -3.03 13.04 -8.58
CA LEU A 81 -2.93 13.95 -7.46
C LEU A 81 -1.45 14.11 -7.10
N VAL A 82 -0.92 15.30 -7.28
CA VAL A 82 0.44 15.64 -6.86
C VAL A 82 0.37 16.48 -5.61
N CYS A 83 1.05 16.00 -4.56
CA CYS A 83 1.10 16.65 -3.26
C CYS A 83 2.47 17.34 -3.11
N ALA A 84 2.42 18.66 -3.02
CA ALA A 84 3.56 19.53 -2.74
C ALA A 84 3.18 20.50 -1.61
N ASP A 85 3.56 21.79 -1.69
CA ASP A 85 3.03 22.81 -0.76
C ASP A 85 1.53 23.06 -0.98
N GLU A 86 1.05 22.74 -2.17
CA GLU A 86 -0.36 22.67 -2.55
C GLU A 86 -0.70 21.28 -3.09
N LEU A 87 -1.98 21.00 -3.29
CA LEU A 87 -2.50 19.86 -4.03
C LEU A 87 -2.71 20.26 -5.47
N TYR A 88 -2.27 19.43 -6.41
CA TYR A 88 -2.44 19.64 -7.85
C TYR A 88 -3.10 18.41 -8.47
N LEU A 89 -4.11 18.65 -9.30
CA LEU A 89 -4.63 17.65 -10.22
C LEU A 89 -3.93 17.83 -11.58
N TYR A 90 -3.18 16.83 -12.00
CA TYR A 90 -2.31 16.90 -13.17
C TYR A 90 -2.75 15.91 -14.23
N ASP A 91 -2.99 16.40 -15.45
CA ASP A 91 -3.29 15.58 -16.61
C ASP A 91 -2.00 15.08 -17.25
N THR A 92 -1.84 13.75 -17.27
CA THR A 92 -0.61 13.11 -17.76
C THR A 92 -0.45 13.19 -19.27
N ALA A 93 -1.55 13.27 -20.02
CA ALA A 93 -1.54 13.30 -21.49
C ALA A 93 -1.15 14.67 -22.02
N SER A 94 -1.68 15.75 -21.42
CA SER A 94 -1.37 17.13 -21.84
C SER A 94 -0.17 17.71 -21.10
N GLY A 95 0.25 17.13 -19.97
CA GLY A 95 1.30 17.69 -19.13
C GLY A 95 0.88 18.98 -18.42
N THR A 96 -0.41 19.17 -18.12
CA THR A 96 -0.94 20.40 -17.55
C THR A 96 -1.64 20.20 -16.22
N VAL A 97 -1.59 21.23 -15.38
CA VAL A 97 -2.38 21.29 -14.14
C VAL A 97 -3.83 21.64 -14.50
N LEU A 98 -4.76 20.76 -14.10
CA LEU A 98 -6.20 20.94 -14.29
C LEU A 98 -6.83 21.76 -13.16
N ALA A 99 -6.41 21.51 -11.92
CA ALA A 99 -6.87 22.19 -10.72
C ALA A 99 -5.76 22.21 -9.68
N HIS A 100 -5.83 23.16 -8.74
CA HIS A 100 -4.98 23.16 -7.56
C HIS A 100 -5.70 23.81 -6.38
N CYS A 101 -5.33 23.43 -5.17
CA CYS A 101 -5.82 24.05 -3.95
C CYS A 101 -4.75 23.97 -2.84
N PRO A 102 -4.84 24.83 -1.81
CA PRO A 102 -3.97 24.73 -0.66
C PRO A 102 -4.04 23.35 -0.02
N ALA A 103 -2.90 22.79 0.37
CA ALA A 103 -2.88 21.55 1.14
C ALA A 103 -3.64 21.74 2.47
N PRO A 104 -4.47 20.77 2.88
CA PRO A 104 -5.33 20.90 4.06
C PRO A 104 -4.55 20.84 5.38
N ALA A 105 -3.35 20.26 5.33
CA ALA A 105 -2.44 20.08 6.45
C ALA A 105 -1.01 19.90 5.92
N PRO A 106 0.02 19.90 6.77
CA PRO A 106 1.37 19.52 6.36
C PRO A 106 1.39 18.08 5.82
N MET A 107 1.67 17.92 4.53
CA MET A 107 1.64 16.67 3.78
C MET A 107 2.93 15.85 4.00
N ARG A 108 3.15 15.37 5.23
CA ARG A 108 4.36 14.58 5.56
C ARG A 108 4.15 13.09 5.34
N ASP A 109 2.94 12.64 5.61
CA ASP A 109 2.54 11.26 5.57
C ASP A 109 1.06 11.23 5.17
N PHE A 110 0.77 10.73 3.96
CA PHE A 110 -0.57 10.77 3.41
C PHE A 110 -0.83 9.57 2.50
N GLY A 111 -2.09 9.17 2.41
CA GLY A 111 -2.61 8.20 1.46
C GLY A 111 -3.73 8.80 0.63
N ALA A 112 -3.91 8.31 -0.58
CA ALA A 112 -4.96 8.75 -1.47
C ALA A 112 -5.78 7.57 -1.98
N ALA A 113 -7.10 7.73 -1.96
CA ALA A 113 -8.05 6.74 -2.45
C ALA A 113 -8.98 7.39 -3.48
N PRO A 114 -8.70 7.22 -4.79
CA PRO A 114 -9.55 7.77 -5.83
C PRO A 114 -10.90 7.05 -5.90
N PHE A 115 -11.92 7.78 -6.32
CA PHE A 115 -13.22 7.26 -6.71
C PHE A 115 -13.72 8.03 -7.93
N LYS A 116 -14.81 7.59 -8.56
CA LYS A 116 -15.27 8.10 -9.86
C LYS A 116 -15.31 9.62 -9.99
N ASP A 117 -15.81 10.32 -8.97
CA ASP A 117 -16.07 11.76 -9.04
C ASP A 117 -15.21 12.55 -8.04
N GLY A 118 -14.12 11.96 -7.51
CA GLY A 118 -13.26 12.64 -6.55
C GLY A 118 -12.14 11.79 -5.96
N ILE A 119 -11.65 12.22 -4.81
CA ILE A 119 -10.56 11.57 -4.10
C ILE A 119 -10.70 11.74 -2.58
N VAL A 120 -10.39 10.68 -1.85
CA VAL A 120 -10.19 10.75 -0.40
C VAL A 120 -8.71 10.87 -0.13
N LEU A 121 -8.31 11.93 0.56
CA LEU A 121 -6.95 12.18 0.99
C LEU A 121 -6.87 11.99 2.49
N THR A 122 -6.15 10.97 2.94
CA THR A 122 -5.91 10.73 4.37
C THR A 122 -4.56 11.30 4.75
N VAL A 123 -4.53 12.13 5.78
CA VAL A 123 -3.30 12.77 6.27
C VAL A 123 -3.10 12.41 7.73
N MET A 124 -1.90 11.92 8.06
CA MET A 124 -1.48 11.65 9.43
C MET A 124 -0.99 12.94 10.09
N GLY A 125 -1.63 13.32 11.20
CA GLY A 125 -1.29 14.51 11.97
C GLY A 125 -0.90 14.20 13.40
N ASP A 126 -0.42 15.22 14.13
CA ASP A 126 -0.09 15.08 15.56
C ASP A 126 -1.34 14.77 16.43
N ALA A 127 -2.53 15.10 15.94
CA ALA A 127 -3.83 14.88 16.61
C ALA A 127 -4.59 13.66 16.07
N GLY A 128 -3.94 12.81 15.28
CA GLY A 128 -4.52 11.63 14.63
C GLY A 128 -4.74 11.80 13.15
N ALA A 129 -5.32 10.77 12.53
CA ALA A 129 -5.58 10.73 11.10
C ALA A 129 -6.85 11.51 10.72
N VAL A 130 -6.77 12.27 9.63
CA VAL A 130 -7.90 13.02 9.07
C VAL A 130 -8.08 12.67 7.60
N ALA A 131 -9.30 12.28 7.23
CA ALA A 131 -9.66 12.10 5.82
C ALA A 131 -10.35 13.37 5.28
N TYR A 132 -9.82 13.88 4.18
CA TYR A 132 -10.36 15.01 3.42
C TYR A 132 -10.92 14.47 2.12
N ILE A 133 -12.17 14.75 1.82
CA ILE A 133 -12.87 14.27 0.64
C ILE A 133 -13.06 15.42 -0.32
N TYR A 134 -12.47 15.28 -1.49
CA TYR A 134 -12.49 16.28 -2.56
C TYR A 134 -13.29 15.76 -3.76
N ASP A 135 -13.96 16.67 -4.45
CA ASP A 135 -14.52 16.39 -5.77
C ASP A 135 -13.45 16.39 -6.88
N SER A 136 -13.85 16.12 -8.11
CA SER A 136 -12.98 16.07 -9.29
C SER A 136 -12.30 17.41 -9.66
N GLU A 137 -12.67 18.52 -9.02
CA GLU A 137 -12.07 19.85 -9.21
C GLU A 137 -11.22 20.28 -7.99
N LEU A 138 -10.89 19.36 -7.08
CA LEU A 138 -10.22 19.59 -5.80
C LEU A 138 -10.96 20.57 -4.87
N LYS A 139 -12.28 20.60 -4.94
CA LYS A 139 -13.08 21.31 -3.96
C LYS A 139 -13.36 20.39 -2.77
N LEU A 140 -13.02 20.84 -1.58
CA LEU A 140 -13.27 20.08 -0.35
C LEU A 140 -14.78 19.97 -0.09
N GLU A 141 -15.26 18.73 -0.01
CA GLU A 141 -16.66 18.40 0.29
C GLU A 141 -16.88 18.05 1.76
N GLU A 142 -15.96 17.24 2.32
CA GLU A 142 -16.12 16.68 3.66
C GLU A 142 -14.77 16.52 4.36
N THR A 143 -14.78 16.58 5.70
CA THR A 143 -13.61 16.31 6.54
C THR A 143 -14.03 15.40 7.68
N LEU A 144 -13.32 14.27 7.85
CA LEU A 144 -13.57 13.27 8.87
C LEU A 144 -12.36 13.14 9.79
N ALA A 145 -12.53 13.42 11.06
CA ALA A 145 -11.54 13.09 12.10
C ALA A 145 -11.69 11.59 12.42
N LEU A 146 -10.76 10.77 11.92
CA LEU A 146 -10.93 9.31 11.90
C LEU A 146 -10.95 8.71 13.30
N GLU A 147 -10.09 9.16 14.22
CA GLU A 147 -10.09 8.64 15.59
C GLU A 147 -11.39 8.94 16.35
N GLU A 148 -12.01 10.12 16.10
CA GLU A 148 -13.32 10.43 16.68
C GLU A 148 -14.40 9.55 16.07
N LEU A 149 -14.37 9.35 14.74
CA LEU A 149 -15.31 8.51 14.00
C LEU A 149 -15.23 7.05 14.49
N LEU A 150 -14.02 6.54 14.70
CA LEU A 150 -13.74 5.15 15.12
C LEU A 150 -13.80 4.97 16.66
N SER A 151 -14.31 5.94 17.39
CA SER A 151 -14.44 5.88 18.87
C SER A 151 -13.12 5.64 19.61
N GLY A 152 -12.02 6.14 19.07
CA GLY A 152 -10.68 6.07 19.65
C GLY A 152 -9.83 4.90 19.16
N ASP A 153 -10.30 4.10 18.20
CA ASP A 153 -9.42 3.12 17.52
C ASP A 153 -8.50 3.88 16.56
N PRO A 154 -7.17 3.86 16.77
CA PRO A 154 -6.26 4.68 15.98
C PRO A 154 -6.09 4.12 14.56
N VAL A 155 -5.96 5.00 13.60
CA VAL A 155 -5.46 4.71 12.25
C VAL A 155 -3.95 4.88 12.28
N VAL A 156 -3.21 3.86 11.86
CA VAL A 156 -1.73 3.82 11.99
C VAL A 156 -0.98 4.12 10.71
N ASP A 157 -1.67 4.02 9.58
CA ASP A 157 -1.12 4.25 8.24
C ASP A 157 -2.12 5.03 7.37
N PRO A 158 -1.68 5.98 6.55
CA PRO A 158 -2.59 6.73 5.69
C PRO A 158 -3.23 5.88 4.57
N GLY A 159 -2.63 4.74 4.20
CA GLY A 159 -3.19 3.75 3.28
C GLY A 159 -4.34 2.93 3.85
N CYS A 160 -4.68 3.13 5.14
CA CYS A 160 -5.78 2.44 5.81
C CYS A 160 -7.19 2.84 5.33
N VAL A 161 -7.33 3.86 4.49
CA VAL A 161 -8.63 4.32 3.99
C VAL A 161 -8.77 3.99 2.51
N ALA A 162 -9.87 3.35 2.16
CA ALA A 162 -10.27 3.09 0.79
C ALA A 162 -11.66 3.65 0.51
N ALA A 163 -11.89 4.11 -0.73
CA ALA A 163 -13.20 4.53 -1.19
C ALA A 163 -13.82 3.47 -2.11
N SER A 164 -15.14 3.27 -2.04
CA SER A 164 -15.88 2.55 -3.08
C SER A 164 -15.81 3.31 -4.41
N SER A 165 -16.05 2.64 -5.52
CA SER A 165 -15.95 3.22 -6.86
C SER A 165 -16.83 4.47 -7.04
N ASP A 166 -17.97 4.54 -6.35
CA ASP A 166 -18.91 5.68 -6.35
C ASP A 166 -18.62 6.72 -5.25
N GLY A 167 -17.65 6.44 -4.37
CA GLY A 167 -17.27 7.31 -3.24
C GLY A 167 -18.30 7.39 -2.11
N ASN A 168 -19.38 6.58 -2.15
CA ASN A 168 -20.40 6.61 -1.11
C ASN A 168 -20.01 5.84 0.15
N ARG A 169 -19.07 4.92 0.05
CA ARG A 169 -18.58 4.13 1.18
C ARG A 169 -17.08 4.27 1.35
N LEU A 170 -16.64 4.30 2.60
CA LEU A 170 -15.23 4.23 2.96
C LEU A 170 -14.99 2.97 3.78
N ALA A 171 -14.01 2.16 3.37
CA ALA A 171 -13.45 1.12 4.21
C ALA A 171 -12.27 1.72 4.98
N ILE A 172 -12.26 1.54 6.30
CA ILE A 172 -11.27 2.13 7.19
C ILE A 172 -10.69 1.04 8.08
N ALA A 173 -9.40 0.78 7.93
CA ALA A 173 -8.67 -0.10 8.81
C ALA A 173 -8.18 0.70 10.03
N GLY A 174 -8.84 0.53 11.17
CA GLY A 174 -8.32 0.93 12.46
C GLY A 174 -7.34 -0.12 12.98
N LEU A 175 -6.59 0.18 14.03
CA LEU A 175 -5.61 -0.76 14.59
C LEU A 175 -6.26 -2.08 15.02
N SER A 176 -7.47 -2.05 15.58
CA SER A 176 -8.14 -3.21 16.16
C SER A 176 -9.38 -3.67 15.39
N ALA A 177 -9.84 -2.94 14.40
CA ALA A 177 -11.04 -3.32 13.66
C ALA A 177 -11.07 -2.75 12.23
N LEU A 178 -11.81 -3.44 11.35
CA LEU A 178 -12.15 -2.97 10.02
C LEU A 178 -13.55 -2.39 10.03
N TYR A 179 -13.69 -1.18 9.52
CA TYR A 179 -14.94 -0.44 9.50
C TYR A 179 -15.41 -0.14 8.09
N LEU A 180 -16.72 -0.04 7.94
CA LEU A 180 -17.39 0.50 6.75
C LEU A 180 -18.17 1.75 7.15
N TYR A 181 -17.84 2.88 6.55
CA TYR A 181 -18.56 4.13 6.73
C TYR A 181 -19.42 4.44 5.50
N ASP A 182 -20.74 4.49 5.69
CA ASP A 182 -21.71 4.93 4.68
C ASP A 182 -21.84 6.44 4.77
N ARG A 183 -21.23 7.17 3.82
CA ARG A 183 -21.20 8.64 3.80
C ARG A 183 -22.60 9.27 3.74
N PRO A 184 -23.47 8.90 2.78
CA PRO A 184 -24.84 9.43 2.70
C PRO A 184 -25.67 9.24 3.97
N ALA A 185 -25.49 8.10 4.65
CA ALA A 185 -26.23 7.80 5.88
C ALA A 185 -25.54 8.35 7.14
N GLY A 186 -24.26 8.69 7.06
CA GLY A 186 -23.43 9.02 8.22
C GLY A 186 -23.28 7.87 9.21
N GLN A 187 -23.32 6.63 8.72
CA GLN A 187 -23.35 5.43 9.55
C GLN A 187 -22.05 4.66 9.47
N LEU A 188 -21.47 4.34 10.63
CA LEU A 188 -20.32 3.47 10.77
C LEU A 188 -20.79 2.07 11.18
N THR A 189 -20.23 1.05 10.51
CA THR A 189 -20.44 -0.37 10.79
C THR A 189 -19.09 -1.05 10.98
N THR A 190 -18.93 -1.86 12.02
CA THR A 190 -17.74 -2.71 12.20
C THR A 190 -17.94 -3.97 11.38
N LEU A 191 -17.06 -4.22 10.40
CA LEU A 191 -17.04 -5.44 9.60
C LEU A 191 -16.28 -6.56 10.30
N LEU A 192 -15.15 -6.23 10.91
CA LEU A 192 -14.25 -7.18 11.58
C LEU A 192 -13.70 -6.55 12.85
N ASP A 193 -13.73 -7.28 13.96
CA ASP A 193 -13.13 -6.90 15.24
C ASP A 193 -12.00 -7.90 15.59
N THR A 194 -10.75 -7.45 15.47
CA THR A 194 -9.58 -8.30 15.70
C THR A 194 -9.40 -8.70 17.17
N ALA A 195 -9.95 -7.91 18.12
CA ALA A 195 -9.85 -8.18 19.55
C ALA A 195 -10.57 -9.46 19.97
N GLN A 196 -11.53 -9.95 19.19
CA GLN A 196 -12.26 -11.19 19.47
C GLN A 196 -11.63 -12.43 18.80
N GLY A 197 -10.52 -12.25 18.10
CA GLY A 197 -9.92 -13.27 17.25
C GLY A 197 -10.71 -13.47 15.95
N ILE A 198 -10.01 -13.68 14.86
CA ILE A 198 -10.65 -13.78 13.56
C ILE A 198 -11.14 -15.22 13.35
N GLY A 199 -12.43 -15.43 13.58
CA GLY A 199 -13.23 -16.49 12.96
C GLY A 199 -12.78 -17.94 13.11
N GLY A 200 -12.23 -18.36 14.25
CA GLY A 200 -11.93 -19.78 14.50
C GLY A 200 -10.81 -20.36 13.62
N SER A 201 -10.12 -19.54 12.87
CA SER A 201 -8.91 -19.91 12.15
C SER A 201 -7.71 -19.98 13.10
N SER A 202 -6.67 -20.71 12.73
CA SER A 202 -5.38 -20.70 13.44
C SER A 202 -4.67 -19.35 13.37
N CYS A 203 -5.20 -18.41 12.60
CA CYS A 203 -4.68 -17.06 12.41
C CYS A 203 -5.47 -16.04 13.24
N MET A 204 -4.76 -15.16 13.91
CA MET A 204 -5.32 -14.00 14.62
C MET A 204 -4.63 -12.75 14.09
N ALA A 205 -5.37 -11.82 13.48
CA ALA A 205 -4.80 -10.50 13.20
C ALA A 205 -4.63 -9.72 14.50
N THR A 206 -3.52 -9.03 14.63
CA THR A 206 -3.19 -8.20 15.80
C THR A 206 -3.29 -6.72 15.50
N SER A 207 -3.12 -6.33 14.23
CA SER A 207 -3.29 -4.98 13.74
C SER A 207 -3.76 -5.02 12.29
N LEU A 208 -4.44 -3.97 11.87
CA LEU A 208 -4.80 -3.78 10.47
C LEU A 208 -4.07 -2.53 9.95
N ASN A 209 -3.42 -2.67 8.80
CA ASN A 209 -2.53 -1.67 8.23
C ASN A 209 -3.00 -1.17 6.85
N GLY A 210 -4.03 -1.78 6.26
CA GLY A 210 -4.55 -1.37 4.96
C GLY A 210 -5.93 -1.92 4.66
N ALA A 211 -6.67 -1.20 3.81
CA ALA A 211 -7.96 -1.59 3.30
C ALA A 211 -8.09 -1.27 1.80
N ALA A 212 -8.87 -2.07 1.06
CA ALA A 212 -9.20 -1.84 -0.34
C ALA A 212 -10.60 -2.41 -0.64
N PHE A 213 -11.35 -1.80 -1.55
CA PHE A 213 -12.53 -2.46 -2.10
C PHE A 213 -12.14 -3.41 -3.23
N THR A 214 -12.89 -4.50 -3.41
CA THR A 214 -12.86 -5.29 -4.64
C THR A 214 -13.45 -4.47 -5.80
N PRO A 215 -13.18 -4.83 -7.07
CA PRO A 215 -13.63 -4.03 -8.22
C PRO A 215 -15.15 -3.83 -8.33
N ASP A 216 -15.93 -4.73 -7.78
CA ASP A 216 -17.40 -4.68 -7.75
C ASP A 216 -17.98 -4.07 -6.46
N ASP A 217 -17.12 -3.59 -5.56
CA ASP A 217 -17.46 -2.95 -4.29
C ASP A 217 -18.33 -3.81 -3.34
N ASP A 218 -18.37 -5.12 -3.53
CA ASP A 218 -19.15 -6.03 -2.68
C ASP A 218 -18.36 -6.61 -1.51
N ARG A 219 -17.03 -6.53 -1.56
CA ARG A 219 -16.13 -6.97 -0.51
C ARG A 219 -15.09 -5.89 -0.19
N VAL A 220 -14.53 -5.99 1.00
CA VAL A 220 -13.36 -5.20 1.43
C VAL A 220 -12.21 -6.17 1.66
N ALA A 221 -11.11 -5.95 0.95
CA ALA A 221 -9.83 -6.56 1.23
C ALA A 221 -9.11 -5.78 2.33
N PHE A 222 -8.36 -6.48 3.17
CA PHE A 222 -7.56 -5.88 4.24
C PHE A 222 -6.21 -6.60 4.38
N PHE A 223 -5.29 -5.90 4.99
CA PHE A 223 -3.95 -6.35 5.28
C PHE A 223 -3.57 -5.94 6.70
N GLY A 224 -2.75 -6.76 7.35
CA GLY A 224 -2.28 -6.48 8.70
C GLY A 224 -1.25 -7.50 9.17
N ASP A 225 -0.91 -7.39 10.45
CA ASP A 225 -0.06 -8.35 11.13
C ASP A 225 -0.90 -9.40 11.85
N GLY A 226 -0.44 -10.64 11.81
CA GLY A 226 -1.10 -11.74 12.49
C GLY A 226 -0.11 -12.68 13.19
N PHE A 227 -0.63 -13.55 14.02
CA PHE A 227 0.14 -14.65 14.61
C PHE A 227 -0.68 -15.94 14.59
N SER A 228 0.02 -17.08 14.53
CA SER A 228 -0.61 -18.38 14.65
C SER A 228 -1.03 -18.65 16.10
N ALA A 229 -2.29 -18.98 16.32
CA ALA A 229 -2.79 -19.40 17.64
C ALA A 229 -2.14 -20.71 18.14
N GLU A 230 -1.54 -21.50 17.24
CA GLU A 230 -0.87 -22.76 17.57
C GLU A 230 0.55 -22.57 18.12
N SER A 231 1.24 -21.47 17.76
CA SER A 231 2.63 -21.24 18.16
C SER A 231 2.82 -20.91 19.65
N GLY A 232 1.79 -20.54 20.37
CA GLY A 232 1.78 -20.35 21.83
C GLY A 232 2.75 -19.31 22.41
N ASN A 233 3.72 -18.85 21.63
CA ASN A 233 4.83 -18.00 22.06
C ASN A 233 4.87 -16.64 21.38
N GLY A 234 3.99 -16.34 20.39
CA GLY A 234 4.00 -15.08 19.67
C GLY A 234 5.27 -14.83 18.83
N GLU A 235 6.09 -15.87 18.62
CA GLU A 235 7.34 -15.76 17.86
C GLU A 235 7.13 -15.89 16.34
N ASP A 236 5.97 -16.41 15.92
CA ASP A 236 5.63 -16.57 14.51
C ASP A 236 4.59 -15.50 14.10
N SER A 237 4.96 -14.24 14.14
CA SER A 237 4.16 -13.19 13.52
C SER A 237 4.48 -13.14 12.03
N ALA A 238 3.43 -13.09 11.22
CA ALA A 238 3.55 -12.95 9.78
C ALA A 238 2.46 -12.00 9.26
N PRO A 239 2.70 -11.35 8.12
CA PRO A 239 1.67 -10.57 7.47
C PRO A 239 0.47 -11.45 7.10
N VAL A 240 -0.72 -10.92 7.31
CA VAL A 240 -1.98 -11.56 6.91
C VAL A 240 -2.75 -10.66 5.97
N TRP A 241 -3.49 -11.26 5.08
CA TRP A 241 -4.44 -10.55 4.25
C TRP A 241 -5.78 -11.31 4.25
N GLY A 242 -6.85 -10.64 3.90
CA GLY A 242 -8.15 -11.28 3.79
C GLY A 242 -9.15 -10.42 3.05
N THR A 243 -10.32 -10.99 2.81
CA THR A 243 -11.47 -10.26 2.29
C THR A 243 -12.71 -10.57 3.13
N ILE A 244 -13.60 -9.59 3.23
CA ILE A 244 -14.87 -9.72 3.94
C ILE A 244 -15.96 -9.00 3.16
N GLY A 245 -17.16 -9.58 3.11
CA GLY A 245 -18.32 -8.93 2.51
C GLY A 245 -18.65 -7.61 3.21
N ILE A 246 -19.19 -6.65 2.47
CA ILE A 246 -19.57 -5.33 3.03
C ILE A 246 -20.71 -5.44 4.08
N ASP A 247 -21.35 -6.57 4.18
CA ASP A 247 -22.33 -6.90 5.23
C ASP A 247 -21.72 -7.63 6.44
N GLY A 248 -20.38 -7.78 6.45
CA GLY A 248 -19.65 -8.51 7.48
C GLY A 248 -19.66 -10.03 7.34
N SER A 249 -20.19 -10.55 6.24
CA SER A 249 -20.22 -11.99 5.95
C SER A 249 -19.00 -12.47 5.16
N GLU A 250 -18.86 -13.78 5.00
CA GLU A 250 -17.92 -14.44 4.10
C GLU A 250 -16.46 -13.99 4.29
N LEU A 251 -16.00 -13.98 5.55
CA LEU A 251 -14.60 -13.71 5.84
C LEU A 251 -13.70 -14.81 5.26
N GLU A 252 -12.75 -14.39 4.43
CA GLU A 252 -11.63 -15.20 3.97
C GLU A 252 -10.34 -14.58 4.52
N LEU A 253 -9.42 -15.42 4.99
CA LEU A 253 -8.18 -14.99 5.61
C LEU A 253 -7.06 -15.96 5.25
N ASP A 254 -5.88 -15.43 4.88
CA ASP A 254 -4.70 -16.22 4.57
C ASP A 254 -3.43 -15.51 5.00
N TRP A 255 -2.34 -16.27 5.08
CA TRP A 255 -1.01 -15.78 5.37
C TRP A 255 -0.32 -15.28 4.09
N LEU A 256 0.43 -14.19 4.22
CA LEU A 256 1.41 -13.84 3.20
C LEU A 256 2.72 -14.57 3.49
N GLU A 257 3.16 -15.41 2.55
CA GLU A 257 4.47 -16.03 2.58
C GLU A 257 5.56 -15.01 2.20
N SER A 258 5.69 -13.94 3.00
CA SER A 258 6.71 -12.91 2.81
C SER A 258 7.06 -12.28 4.14
N GLU A 259 8.33 -12.02 4.37
CA GLU A 259 8.79 -11.31 5.56
C GLU A 259 8.86 -9.80 5.28
N GLY A 260 8.57 -8.99 6.29
CA GLY A 260 8.82 -7.55 6.26
C GLY A 260 7.92 -6.75 5.32
N VAL A 261 6.69 -7.19 5.08
CA VAL A 261 5.70 -6.39 4.34
C VAL A 261 5.22 -5.25 5.22
N GLU A 262 5.28 -4.01 4.72
CA GLU A 262 4.90 -2.82 5.46
C GLU A 262 3.65 -2.14 4.91
N GLU A 263 3.33 -2.35 3.62
CA GLU A 263 2.21 -1.69 2.97
C GLU A 263 1.45 -2.61 2.02
N MET A 264 0.25 -2.19 1.63
CA MET A 264 -0.55 -2.81 0.60
C MET A 264 -0.86 -1.79 -0.49
N LEU A 265 -0.30 -2.03 -1.70
CA LEU A 265 -0.65 -1.26 -2.89
C LEU A 265 -1.79 -1.95 -3.63
N ARG A 266 -2.75 -1.19 -4.10
CA ARG A 266 -3.92 -1.71 -4.81
C ARG A 266 -3.94 -1.25 -6.25
N ALA A 267 -4.37 -2.12 -7.16
CA ALA A 267 -4.55 -1.80 -8.56
C ALA A 267 -5.56 -2.78 -9.20
N ASP A 268 -6.73 -2.30 -9.59
CA ASP A 268 -7.78 -3.02 -10.33
C ASP A 268 -8.00 -4.48 -9.89
N GLY A 269 -8.30 -4.68 -8.60
CA GLY A 269 -8.53 -6.02 -8.01
C GLY A 269 -7.27 -6.83 -7.70
N ARG A 270 -6.10 -6.26 -7.87
CA ARG A 270 -4.82 -6.84 -7.45
C ARG A 270 -4.30 -6.12 -6.21
N LEU A 271 -3.80 -6.88 -5.26
CA LEU A 271 -3.19 -6.39 -4.03
C LEU A 271 -1.71 -6.76 -4.05
N PHE A 272 -0.85 -5.78 -4.03
CA PHE A 272 0.60 -5.96 -4.00
C PHE A 272 1.12 -5.64 -2.61
N PHE A 273 2.11 -6.42 -2.16
CA PHE A 273 2.65 -6.33 -0.82
C PHE A 273 4.16 -6.09 -0.87
N PRO A 274 4.59 -4.85 -1.11
CA PRO A 274 6.01 -4.53 -1.15
C PRO A 274 6.68 -4.89 0.18
N PRO A 275 7.81 -5.61 0.14
CA PRO A 275 8.62 -5.81 1.33
C PRO A 275 9.23 -4.48 1.77
N ALA A 276 9.50 -4.33 3.06
CA ALA A 276 10.30 -3.21 3.55
C ALA A 276 11.62 -3.13 2.80
N ILE A 277 12.09 -1.92 2.51
CA ILE A 277 13.30 -1.62 1.72
C ILE A 277 14.53 -2.44 2.15
N SER A 278 14.61 -2.84 3.43
CA SER A 278 15.71 -3.63 3.98
C SER A 278 15.63 -5.14 3.75
N HIS A 279 14.53 -5.66 3.17
CA HIS A 279 14.25 -7.08 3.08
C HIS A 279 13.82 -7.53 1.68
N VAL A 280 14.24 -6.80 0.64
CA VAL A 280 13.91 -7.19 -0.75
C VAL A 280 14.61 -8.50 -1.08
N ASP A 281 13.86 -9.59 -1.06
CA ASP A 281 14.34 -10.92 -1.48
C ASP A 281 14.33 -11.09 -3.02
N GLY A 282 14.24 -9.98 -3.75
CA GLY A 282 14.14 -9.96 -5.21
C GLY A 282 12.76 -10.37 -5.72
N SER A 283 11.71 -10.30 -4.89
CA SER A 283 10.35 -10.63 -5.32
C SER A 283 9.28 -9.76 -4.67
N LEU A 284 8.17 -9.56 -5.40
CA LEU A 284 6.98 -8.86 -4.96
C LEU A 284 5.80 -9.85 -4.90
N PRO A 285 5.31 -10.19 -3.70
CA PRO A 285 4.07 -10.95 -3.58
C PRO A 285 2.87 -10.10 -3.97
N TRP A 286 1.90 -10.72 -4.64
CA TRP A 286 0.63 -10.09 -4.94
C TRP A 286 -0.50 -11.12 -4.97
N VAL A 287 -1.73 -10.66 -4.78
CA VAL A 287 -2.92 -11.49 -4.71
C VAL A 287 -4.00 -10.90 -5.62
N ASP A 288 -4.68 -11.76 -6.35
CA ASP A 288 -5.93 -11.42 -7.02
C ASP A 288 -7.05 -11.39 -5.97
N ALA A 289 -7.57 -10.23 -5.67
CA ALA A 289 -8.55 -10.04 -4.59
C ALA A 289 -9.91 -10.70 -4.88
N VAL A 290 -10.21 -11.04 -6.14
CA VAL A 290 -11.48 -11.69 -6.54
C VAL A 290 -11.38 -13.21 -6.39
N SER A 291 -10.30 -13.80 -6.88
CA SER A 291 -10.11 -15.26 -6.85
C SER A 291 -9.37 -15.78 -5.61
N GLY A 292 -8.72 -14.91 -4.85
CA GLY A 292 -7.84 -15.29 -3.76
C GLY A 292 -6.51 -15.91 -4.21
N ALA A 293 -6.22 -15.93 -5.51
CA ALA A 293 -5.00 -16.54 -6.02
C ALA A 293 -3.77 -15.71 -5.68
N ALA A 294 -2.82 -16.32 -4.99
CA ALA A 294 -1.56 -15.70 -4.63
C ALA A 294 -0.50 -15.93 -5.72
N HIS A 295 0.27 -14.91 -5.97
CA HIS A 295 1.30 -14.85 -7.01
C HIS A 295 2.57 -14.18 -6.47
N ARG A 296 3.67 -14.30 -7.24
CA ARG A 296 4.92 -13.66 -6.92
C ARG A 296 5.59 -13.17 -8.20
N LEU A 297 5.93 -11.88 -8.25
CA LEU A 297 6.73 -11.29 -9.33
C LEU A 297 8.20 -11.30 -8.89
N ALA A 298 9.06 -11.98 -9.64
CA ALA A 298 10.50 -11.98 -9.39
C ALA A 298 11.14 -10.74 -10.04
N PHE A 299 12.00 -10.04 -9.30
CA PHE A 299 12.84 -8.98 -9.82
C PHE A 299 14.19 -9.53 -10.32
N SER A 300 14.90 -8.76 -11.12
CA SER A 300 16.26 -9.15 -11.51
C SER A 300 17.21 -9.10 -10.30
N ALA A 301 18.25 -9.94 -10.32
CA ALA A 301 19.24 -10.04 -9.24
C ALA A 301 20.02 -8.75 -8.96
N SER A 302 19.93 -7.74 -9.84
CA SER A 302 20.52 -6.40 -9.65
C SER A 302 19.65 -5.44 -8.87
N ASP A 303 18.43 -5.83 -8.50
CA ASP A 303 17.47 -4.99 -7.76
C ASP A 303 17.63 -5.16 -6.22
N GLU A 304 18.82 -5.43 -5.74
CA GLU A 304 19.08 -5.48 -4.30
C GLU A 304 18.97 -4.07 -3.71
N GLY A 305 17.82 -3.77 -3.08
CA GLY A 305 17.66 -2.58 -2.25
C GLY A 305 17.10 -1.35 -2.94
N GLY A 306 16.14 -1.51 -3.86
CA GLY A 306 15.44 -0.35 -4.44
C GLY A 306 14.79 0.56 -3.39
N ASP A 307 14.78 1.88 -3.67
CA ASP A 307 14.19 2.90 -2.80
C ASP A 307 12.66 2.93 -2.85
N GLY A 308 12.03 2.17 -3.75
CA GLY A 308 10.59 2.07 -3.86
C GLY A 308 10.09 1.07 -4.89
N VAL A 309 8.87 0.59 -4.65
CA VAL A 309 8.08 -0.23 -5.58
C VAL A 309 6.83 0.54 -5.95
N TYR A 310 6.49 0.59 -7.22
CA TYR A 310 5.38 1.36 -7.76
C TYR A 310 4.54 0.48 -8.67
N VAL A 311 3.22 0.56 -8.55
CA VAL A 311 2.28 -0.26 -9.29
C VAL A 311 1.43 0.63 -10.18
N SER A 312 1.17 0.21 -11.42
CA SER A 312 0.28 0.94 -12.32
C SER A 312 -1.17 0.87 -11.86
N GLU A 313 -2.01 1.81 -12.29
CA GLU A 313 -3.42 1.91 -11.89
C GLU A 313 -4.20 0.61 -12.16
N GLN A 314 -3.93 -0.05 -13.30
CA GLN A 314 -4.59 -1.32 -13.66
C GLN A 314 -3.80 -2.56 -13.21
N GLY A 315 -2.70 -2.39 -12.46
CA GLY A 315 -1.87 -3.51 -11.99
C GLY A 315 -1.20 -4.32 -13.09
N LYS A 316 -1.04 -3.76 -14.30
CA LYS A 316 -0.38 -4.45 -15.41
C LYS A 316 1.14 -4.39 -15.32
N TYR A 317 1.65 -3.30 -14.72
CA TYR A 317 3.07 -3.00 -14.64
C TYR A 317 3.49 -2.70 -13.21
N VAL A 318 4.73 -3.04 -12.90
CA VAL A 318 5.41 -2.68 -11.65
C VAL A 318 6.73 -2.04 -12.02
N ALA A 319 7.09 -0.98 -11.31
CA ALA A 319 8.43 -0.42 -11.38
C ALA A 319 9.16 -0.55 -10.05
N THR A 320 10.47 -0.76 -10.11
CA THR A 320 11.40 -0.51 -9.01
C THR A 320 12.19 0.75 -9.32
N ALA A 321 12.55 1.50 -8.29
CA ALA A 321 13.42 2.66 -8.41
C ALA A 321 14.55 2.57 -7.39
N GLU A 322 15.75 2.88 -7.82
CA GLU A 322 16.97 2.90 -7.00
C GLU A 322 17.72 4.20 -7.25
N LEU A 323 17.89 5.01 -6.21
CA LEU A 323 18.59 6.27 -6.25
C LEU A 323 20.00 6.10 -5.69
N GLY A 324 21.00 6.03 -6.58
CA GLY A 324 22.42 6.05 -6.27
C GLY A 324 23.09 7.29 -6.86
N ASP A 325 24.26 7.11 -7.51
CA ASP A 325 24.90 8.15 -8.32
C ASP A 325 24.02 8.57 -9.51
N VAL A 326 23.12 7.68 -9.91
CA VAL A 326 22.07 7.86 -10.92
C VAL A 326 20.78 7.27 -10.38
N LEU A 327 19.63 7.74 -10.84
CA LEU A 327 18.35 7.10 -10.60
C LEU A 327 18.14 6.02 -11.65
N THR A 328 18.03 4.78 -11.22
CA THR A 328 17.70 3.64 -12.09
C THR A 328 16.24 3.25 -11.86
N VAL A 329 15.45 3.20 -12.94
CA VAL A 329 14.06 2.73 -12.92
C VAL A 329 13.94 1.51 -13.80
N ARG A 330 13.39 0.41 -13.26
CA ARG A 330 13.11 -0.83 -14.00
C ARG A 330 11.62 -1.06 -14.03
N VAL A 331 11.10 -1.44 -15.19
CA VAL A 331 9.66 -1.69 -15.38
C VAL A 331 9.43 -3.13 -15.80
N TYR A 332 8.53 -3.79 -15.10
CA TYR A 332 8.17 -5.19 -15.30
C TYR A 332 6.71 -5.34 -15.70
N ALA A 333 6.40 -6.30 -16.57
CA ALA A 333 5.04 -6.77 -16.81
C ALA A 333 4.63 -7.76 -15.70
N VAL A 334 3.53 -7.50 -15.00
CA VAL A 334 3.10 -8.31 -13.84
C VAL A 334 2.78 -9.75 -14.25
N ASP A 335 2.03 -9.95 -15.33
CA ASP A 335 1.53 -11.26 -15.71
C ASP A 335 2.63 -12.20 -16.25
N SER A 336 3.67 -11.65 -16.90
CA SER A 336 4.77 -12.46 -17.46
C SER A 336 6.03 -12.45 -16.60
N GLY A 337 6.19 -11.46 -15.71
CA GLY A 337 7.43 -11.20 -15.00
C GLY A 337 8.55 -10.62 -15.89
N GLU A 338 8.25 -10.26 -17.14
CA GLU A 338 9.22 -9.75 -18.10
C GLU A 338 9.70 -8.35 -17.72
N LEU A 339 11.02 -8.13 -17.72
CA LEU A 339 11.63 -6.81 -17.63
C LEU A 339 11.46 -6.10 -18.98
N LEU A 340 10.63 -5.04 -19.00
CA LEU A 340 10.30 -4.30 -20.21
C LEU A 340 11.28 -3.17 -20.50
N ALA A 341 11.76 -2.48 -19.45
CA ALA A 341 12.69 -1.37 -19.60
C ALA A 341 13.60 -1.23 -18.37
N THR A 342 14.80 -0.76 -18.62
CA THR A 342 15.71 -0.22 -17.60
C THR A 342 16.15 1.15 -18.06
N GLU A 343 15.78 2.19 -17.30
CA GLU A 343 16.12 3.57 -17.59
C GLU A 343 17.01 4.14 -16.50
N THR A 344 18.05 4.83 -16.94
CA THR A 344 19.01 5.48 -16.04
C THR A 344 18.93 6.98 -16.24
N ILE A 345 18.65 7.71 -15.16
CA ILE A 345 18.47 9.15 -15.16
C ILE A 345 19.60 9.78 -14.37
N GLU A 346 20.39 10.64 -15.00
CA GLU A 346 21.43 11.38 -14.30
C GLU A 346 20.81 12.38 -13.32
N VAL A 347 21.24 12.30 -12.06
CA VAL A 347 20.73 13.15 -10.97
C VAL A 347 21.91 13.96 -10.41
N ASP A 348 21.71 15.26 -10.21
CA ASP A 348 22.72 16.09 -9.55
C ASP A 348 22.68 15.84 -8.04
N ASP A 349 23.59 14.98 -7.54
CA ASP A 349 23.68 14.52 -6.15
C ASP A 349 23.56 15.65 -5.12
N SER A 350 24.05 16.86 -5.44
CA SER A 350 23.99 17.97 -4.51
C SER A 350 22.57 18.46 -4.22
N ARG A 351 21.59 18.12 -5.09
CA ARG A 351 20.20 18.60 -5.04
C ARG A 351 19.22 17.55 -4.50
N TYR A 352 19.54 16.25 -4.56
CA TYR A 352 18.59 15.16 -4.38
C TYR A 352 18.86 14.25 -3.19
N VAL A 353 19.83 14.56 -2.35
CA VAL A 353 20.22 13.73 -1.20
C VAL A 353 19.01 13.44 -0.28
N GLY A 354 18.75 12.17 -0.06
CA GLY A 354 17.70 11.69 0.86
C GLY A 354 16.25 11.88 0.34
N ARG A 355 16.06 11.87 -0.97
CA ARG A 355 14.73 11.91 -1.61
C ARG A 355 14.35 10.54 -2.16
N VAL A 356 13.11 10.16 -1.95
CA VAL A 356 12.51 9.00 -2.57
C VAL A 356 11.86 9.46 -3.88
N PRO A 357 12.25 8.90 -5.04
CA PRO A 357 11.57 9.21 -6.29
C PRO A 357 10.12 8.72 -6.22
N GLN A 358 9.26 9.32 -7.03
CA GLN A 358 7.90 8.83 -7.26
C GLN A 358 7.80 8.39 -8.71
N VAL A 359 7.41 7.15 -8.96
CA VAL A 359 7.26 6.61 -10.30
C VAL A 359 5.79 6.30 -10.56
N ILE A 360 5.24 6.87 -11.61
CA ILE A 360 3.88 6.65 -12.07
C ILE A 360 3.92 5.92 -13.39
N LEU A 361 3.25 4.79 -13.45
CA LEU A 361 3.17 3.94 -14.64
C LEU A 361 1.82 4.15 -15.34
N LEU A 362 1.86 4.56 -16.60
CA LEU A 362 0.68 4.79 -17.44
C LEU A 362 0.38 3.54 -18.27
N ASP A 363 -0.65 2.77 -17.89
CA ASP A 363 -0.98 1.50 -18.51
C ASP A 363 -1.23 1.59 -20.01
N ASP A 364 -2.06 2.55 -20.44
CA ASP A 364 -2.46 2.66 -21.85
C ASP A 364 -1.35 3.26 -22.73
N ALA A 365 -0.55 4.15 -22.17
CA ALA A 365 0.55 4.80 -22.88
C ALA A 365 1.84 3.97 -22.87
N GLN A 366 1.91 2.94 -22.02
CA GLN A 366 3.13 2.17 -21.75
C GLN A 366 4.32 3.11 -21.48
N ALA A 367 4.09 4.06 -20.58
CA ALA A 367 5.05 5.10 -20.25
C ALA A 367 5.17 5.26 -18.73
N ALA A 368 6.30 5.75 -18.27
CA ALA A 368 6.53 6.10 -16.89
C ALA A 368 6.78 7.60 -16.76
N ILE A 369 6.21 8.20 -15.72
CA ILE A 369 6.50 9.54 -15.27
C ILE A 369 7.27 9.42 -13.96
N VAL A 370 8.44 10.02 -13.90
CA VAL A 370 9.26 10.05 -12.69
C VAL A 370 9.24 11.46 -12.13
N LEU A 371 8.82 11.60 -10.88
CA LEU A 371 8.82 12.86 -10.13
C LEU A 371 9.90 12.79 -9.06
N LEU A 372 10.70 13.83 -8.96
CA LEU A 372 11.72 13.95 -7.93
C LEU A 372 11.68 15.36 -7.34
N GLY A 373 11.46 15.44 -6.02
CA GLY A 373 11.55 16.71 -5.32
C GLY A 373 13.02 17.15 -5.23
N CYS A 374 13.35 18.36 -5.69
CA CYS A 374 14.70 18.90 -5.69
C CYS A 374 14.81 20.21 -4.92
N GLY A 375 16.03 20.48 -4.43
CA GLY A 375 16.38 21.72 -3.76
C GLY A 375 16.48 21.62 -2.24
N ILE A 376 17.47 22.35 -1.68
CA ILE A 376 17.67 22.49 -0.23
C ILE A 376 17.01 23.79 0.26
N GLU A 377 17.08 24.85 -0.52
CA GLU A 377 16.57 26.18 -0.19
C GLU A 377 15.41 26.62 -1.11
N GLU A 378 15.50 26.33 -2.42
CA GLU A 378 14.41 26.50 -3.38
C GLU A 378 13.96 25.12 -3.83
N ILE A 379 12.75 24.73 -3.49
CA ILE A 379 12.26 23.37 -3.64
C ILE A 379 11.42 23.31 -4.90
N ASP A 380 12.02 22.81 -5.96
CA ASP A 380 11.33 22.51 -7.21
C ASP A 380 11.08 21.00 -7.33
N THR A 381 10.09 20.63 -8.12
CA THR A 381 9.86 19.25 -8.54
C THR A 381 10.35 19.07 -9.97
N ALA A 382 11.20 18.10 -10.18
CA ALA A 382 11.63 17.71 -11.51
C ALA A 382 10.80 16.54 -12.03
N VAL A 383 10.55 16.53 -13.34
CA VAL A 383 9.77 15.50 -14.04
C VAL A 383 10.61 14.90 -15.16
N ALA A 384 10.60 13.57 -15.26
CA ALA A 384 11.10 12.86 -16.44
C ALA A 384 10.02 11.90 -16.93
N THR A 385 9.97 11.67 -18.24
CA THR A 385 9.02 10.74 -18.84
C THR A 385 9.74 9.86 -19.85
N PHE A 386 9.48 8.56 -19.82
CA PHE A 386 9.98 7.61 -20.80
C PHE A 386 8.92 6.57 -21.17
N SER A 387 9.06 5.96 -22.35
CA SER A 387 8.18 4.87 -22.80
C SER A 387 8.88 3.53 -22.63
N PHE A 388 8.13 2.49 -22.23
CA PHE A 388 8.60 1.12 -22.05
C PHE A 388 7.86 0.11 -22.93
N GLY A 389 6.91 0.56 -23.73
CA GLY A 389 6.28 -0.22 -24.81
C GLY A 389 7.05 -0.01 -26.11
N ALA A 390 7.54 -1.10 -26.73
CA ALA A 390 8.22 -1.07 -28.02
C ALA A 390 7.24 -1.08 -29.19
#